data_35f4d7a1b3ae0a3f6e08dd1dd07e08bd
#
_entry.id   35f4d7a1b3ae0a3f6e08dd1dd07e08bd
#
_cell.length_a   1.000
_cell.length_b   1.000
_cell.length_c   1.000
_cell.angle_alpha   90.00
_cell.angle_beta   90.00
_cell.angle_gamma   90.00
#
_symmetry.space_group_name_H-M   'P 1'
#
loop_
_entity.id
_entity.type
_entity.pdbx_description
1 polymer ?
#
loop_
_entity_poly.entity_id
_entity_poly.type
_entity_poly.pdbx_seq_one_letter_code
_entity_poly.pdbx_strand_id
1 'polypeptide(L)'
;GIKHTETTVCETDDWIAGYAHTYGDNTEVIVASFDSDFFQLITENVSILRYRGDNTVICTPAYLREKFGIEPSQYADFKSLTGDSSDNIKGADKVGPKTASSLLSEFGNLENIILNAEAIKKPSIRESIIRNADRLRTNYKLIKLEGTVPLPFTMKELPYTYDGITTNEVLKGIGVK
;
A
#
# COMPACT_ATOMS: atom_id res chain seq x y z
N GLY A 1 26.66 0.39 -8.98
CA GLY A 1 25.44 0.82 -9.66
C GLY A 1 24.19 0.41 -8.89
N ILE A 2 23.01 0.78 -9.38
CA ILE A 2 21.71 0.40 -8.80
C ILE A 2 21.47 -1.11 -9.02
N LYS A 3 21.10 -1.82 -7.97
CA LYS A 3 20.66 -3.21 -8.11
C LYS A 3 19.27 -3.26 -8.73
N HIS A 4 19.07 -4.20 -9.63
CA HIS A 4 17.78 -4.48 -10.24
C HIS A 4 17.57 -5.99 -10.32
N THR A 5 16.33 -6.41 -10.34
CA THR A 5 15.95 -7.82 -10.43
C THR A 5 14.54 -7.95 -10.98
N GLU A 6 14.19 -9.14 -11.43
CA GLU A 6 12.89 -9.51 -11.93
C GLU A 6 12.40 -10.76 -11.19
N THR A 7 11.11 -10.96 -11.13
CA THR A 7 10.48 -12.14 -10.53
C THR A 7 9.49 -12.79 -11.48
N THR A 8 9.39 -14.12 -11.38
CA THR A 8 8.38 -14.95 -12.06
C THR A 8 7.58 -15.81 -11.08
N VAL A 9 7.84 -15.66 -9.76
CA VAL A 9 7.28 -16.53 -8.72
C VAL A 9 6.39 -15.81 -7.72
N CYS A 10 6.43 -14.49 -7.67
CA CYS A 10 5.58 -13.63 -6.84
C CYS A 10 5.38 -12.29 -7.55
N GLU A 11 4.55 -11.43 -7.03
CA GLU A 11 4.45 -10.05 -7.50
C GLU A 11 5.65 -9.23 -6.99
N THR A 12 6.09 -8.23 -7.77
CA THR A 12 7.18 -7.33 -7.35
C THR A 12 6.85 -6.61 -6.05
N ASP A 13 5.57 -6.34 -5.85
CA ASP A 13 5.02 -5.65 -4.69
C ASP A 13 5.23 -6.43 -3.39
N ASP A 14 5.20 -7.76 -3.45
CA ASP A 14 5.52 -8.63 -2.32
C ASP A 14 7.00 -8.51 -1.90
N TRP A 15 7.92 -8.35 -2.85
CA TRP A 15 9.31 -8.06 -2.54
C TRP A 15 9.48 -6.69 -1.88
N ILE A 16 8.81 -5.66 -2.39
CA ILE A 16 8.83 -4.31 -1.80
C ILE A 16 8.27 -4.37 -0.37
N ALA A 17 7.16 -5.07 -0.17
CA ALA A 17 6.59 -5.30 1.16
C ALA A 17 7.57 -6.07 2.06
N GLY A 18 8.22 -7.09 1.53
CA GLY A 18 9.24 -7.87 2.24
C GLY A 18 10.43 -7.01 2.73
N TYR A 19 10.93 -6.10 1.89
CA TYR A 19 11.98 -5.15 2.30
C TYR A 19 11.48 -4.18 3.38
N ALA A 20 10.28 -3.61 3.21
CA ALA A 20 9.70 -2.71 4.19
C ALA A 20 9.52 -3.39 5.56
N HIS A 21 9.00 -4.63 5.58
CA HIS A 21 8.80 -5.39 6.83
C HIS A 21 10.11 -5.85 7.46
N THR A 22 11.09 -6.28 6.65
CA THR A 22 12.35 -6.82 7.19
C THR A 22 13.25 -5.73 7.76
N TYR A 23 13.26 -4.56 7.15
CA TYR A 23 14.23 -3.51 7.48
C TYR A 23 13.62 -2.24 8.08
N GLY A 24 12.31 -2.01 7.93
CA GLY A 24 11.64 -0.79 8.36
C GLY A 24 11.69 -0.50 9.86
N ASP A 25 11.88 -1.52 10.71
CA ASP A 25 12.00 -1.29 12.16
C ASP A 25 13.32 -0.59 12.56
N ASN A 26 14.38 -0.80 11.77
CA ASN A 26 15.74 -0.37 12.13
C ASN A 26 16.39 0.55 11.09
N THR A 27 15.71 0.81 9.98
CA THR A 27 16.26 1.57 8.86
C THR A 27 15.16 2.42 8.25
N GLU A 28 15.49 3.65 7.84
CA GLU A 28 14.59 4.43 7.02
C GLU A 28 14.44 3.77 5.64
N VAL A 29 13.21 3.47 5.27
CA VAL A 29 12.86 2.86 3.97
C VAL A 29 11.95 3.82 3.21
N ILE A 30 12.37 4.19 2.00
CA ILE A 30 11.57 5.03 1.11
C ILE A 30 11.20 4.21 -0.12
N VAL A 31 9.92 3.91 -0.27
CA VAL A 31 9.37 3.26 -1.46
C VAL A 31 8.97 4.32 -2.47
N ALA A 32 9.65 4.39 -3.61
CA ALA A 32 9.32 5.33 -4.69
C ALA A 32 8.30 4.69 -5.64
N SER A 33 7.02 5.02 -5.48
CA SER A 33 5.93 4.47 -6.31
C SER A 33 4.72 5.40 -6.36
N PHE A 34 3.93 5.25 -7.45
CA PHE A 34 2.59 5.85 -7.55
C PHE A 34 1.49 4.90 -7.11
N ASP A 35 1.81 3.63 -6.90
CA ASP A 35 0.84 2.66 -6.43
C ASP A 35 0.42 2.99 -5.00
N SER A 36 -0.89 3.05 -4.80
CA SER A 36 -1.45 3.36 -3.50
C SER A 36 -1.50 2.16 -2.57
N ASP A 37 -1.33 0.95 -3.06
CA ASP A 37 -1.37 -0.25 -2.23
C ASP A 37 -0.17 -0.32 -1.29
N PHE A 38 0.96 0.31 -1.65
CA PHE A 38 2.09 0.49 -0.73
C PHE A 38 1.78 1.37 0.49
N PHE A 39 0.66 2.08 0.54
CA PHE A 39 0.29 2.84 1.74
C PHE A 39 0.08 1.96 2.97
N GLN A 40 -0.21 0.68 2.79
CA GLN A 40 -0.29 -0.30 3.88
C GLN A 40 1.07 -0.60 4.55
N LEU A 41 2.18 -0.26 3.89
CA LEU A 41 3.54 -0.47 4.39
C LEU A 41 4.07 0.69 5.24
N ILE A 42 3.38 1.83 5.25
CA ILE A 42 3.83 3.05 5.94
C ILE A 42 3.89 2.81 7.44
N THR A 43 5.04 3.18 8.02
CA THR A 43 5.30 3.22 9.46
C THR A 43 6.01 4.53 9.82
N GLU A 44 6.52 4.66 11.04
CA GLU A 44 7.38 5.81 11.39
C GLU A 44 8.70 5.84 10.60
N ASN A 45 9.20 4.68 10.16
CA ASN A 45 10.45 4.57 9.40
C ASN A 45 10.23 4.20 7.92
N VAL A 46 9.02 3.86 7.51
CA VAL A 46 8.69 3.50 6.11
C VAL A 46 7.79 4.56 5.53
N SER A 47 8.18 5.18 4.43
CA SER A 47 7.40 6.20 3.72
C SER A 47 7.30 5.91 2.22
N ILE A 48 6.28 6.47 1.58
CA ILE A 48 6.07 6.33 0.14
C ILE A 48 6.34 7.66 -0.55
N LEU A 49 7.32 7.68 -1.43
CA LEU A 49 7.66 8.84 -2.26
C LEU A 49 6.86 8.80 -3.57
N ARG A 50 5.97 9.75 -3.77
CA ARG A 50 5.26 9.99 -5.02
C ARG A 50 5.90 11.17 -5.75
N TYR A 51 6.90 10.89 -6.60
CA TYR A 51 7.69 11.90 -7.28
C TYR A 51 6.93 12.52 -8.47
N ARG A 52 6.67 13.84 -8.42
CA ARG A 52 6.03 14.60 -9.50
C ARG A 52 6.69 15.99 -9.69
N GLY A 53 8.02 16.05 -9.74
CA GLY A 53 8.72 17.33 -9.79
C GLY A 53 8.33 18.20 -8.58
N ASP A 54 7.86 19.43 -8.86
CA ASP A 54 7.47 20.38 -7.80
C ASP A 54 6.27 19.93 -6.94
N ASN A 55 5.49 18.94 -7.43
CA ASN A 55 4.36 18.37 -6.72
C ASN A 55 4.69 17.01 -6.07
N THR A 56 5.96 16.79 -5.73
CA THR A 56 6.41 15.58 -5.04
C THR A 56 5.84 15.52 -3.62
N VAL A 57 5.33 14.35 -3.22
CA VAL A 57 4.73 14.11 -1.91
C VAL A 57 5.40 12.91 -1.25
N ILE A 58 5.78 13.06 0.01
CA ILE A 58 6.16 11.95 0.88
C ILE A 58 4.94 11.58 1.72
N CYS A 59 4.43 10.38 1.51
CA CYS A 59 3.27 9.87 2.24
C CYS A 59 3.75 9.18 3.52
N THR A 60 3.30 9.69 4.66
CA THR A 60 3.63 9.27 6.03
C THR A 60 2.35 8.83 6.74
N PRO A 61 2.40 8.31 7.99
CA PRO A 61 1.19 8.06 8.76
C PRO A 61 0.29 9.29 8.89
N ALA A 62 0.89 10.47 9.11
CA ALA A 62 0.14 11.74 9.18
C ALA A 62 -0.61 12.06 7.88
N TYR A 63 0.00 11.79 6.72
CA TYR A 63 -0.64 11.96 5.43
C TYR A 63 -1.90 11.09 5.27
N LEU A 64 -1.86 9.82 5.74
CA LEU A 64 -3.01 8.92 5.65
C LEU A 64 -4.14 9.34 6.60
N ARG A 65 -3.79 9.74 7.82
CA ARG A 65 -4.77 10.28 8.79
C ARG A 65 -5.48 11.52 8.25
N GLU A 66 -4.74 12.45 7.67
CA GLU A 66 -5.29 13.69 7.11
C GLU A 66 -6.15 13.41 5.88
N LYS A 67 -5.66 12.60 4.95
CA LYS A 67 -6.31 12.39 3.65
C LYS A 67 -7.46 11.41 3.71
N PHE A 68 -7.33 10.33 4.45
CA PHE A 68 -8.29 9.21 4.47
C PHE A 68 -8.97 9.01 5.83
N GLY A 69 -8.42 9.59 6.91
CA GLY A 69 -8.93 9.41 8.27
C GLY A 69 -8.72 7.98 8.82
N ILE A 70 -7.63 7.32 8.42
CA ILE A 70 -7.29 5.95 8.82
C ILE A 70 -5.82 5.84 9.20
N GLU A 71 -5.46 4.77 9.92
CA GLU A 71 -4.07 4.37 10.11
C GLU A 71 -3.56 3.57 8.89
N PRO A 72 -2.23 3.59 8.60
CA PRO A 72 -1.65 2.80 7.51
C PRO A 72 -2.02 1.32 7.56
N SER A 73 -2.00 0.71 8.74
CA SER A 73 -2.38 -0.69 8.96
C SER A 73 -3.82 -1.03 8.55
N GLN A 74 -4.68 -0.01 8.44
CA GLN A 74 -6.08 -0.14 8.00
C GLN A 74 -6.27 0.04 6.49
N TYR A 75 -5.18 0.30 5.73
CA TYR A 75 -5.32 0.67 4.33
C TYR A 75 -5.92 -0.47 3.47
N ALA A 76 -5.51 -1.72 3.69
CA ALA A 76 -6.10 -2.87 2.99
C ALA A 76 -7.58 -3.07 3.35
N ASP A 77 -7.96 -2.88 4.62
CA ASP A 77 -9.37 -2.91 5.06
C ASP A 77 -10.18 -1.80 4.38
N PHE A 78 -9.63 -0.59 4.33
CA PHE A 78 -10.25 0.58 3.71
C PHE A 78 -10.51 0.34 2.21
N LYS A 79 -9.52 -0.12 1.47
CA LYS A 79 -9.64 -0.45 0.05
C LYS A 79 -10.62 -1.60 -0.18
N SER A 80 -10.65 -2.59 0.70
CA SER A 80 -11.62 -3.69 0.62
C SER A 80 -13.06 -3.21 0.73
N LEU A 81 -13.31 -2.23 1.61
CA LEU A 81 -14.63 -1.62 1.83
C LEU A 81 -15.03 -0.70 0.67
N THR A 82 -14.13 0.16 0.21
CA THR A 82 -14.40 1.17 -0.83
C THR A 82 -14.33 0.61 -2.25
N GLY A 83 -13.60 -0.48 -2.42
CA GLY A 83 -13.18 -1.00 -3.73
C GLY A 83 -11.97 -0.28 -4.29
N ASP A 84 -11.46 -0.84 -5.38
CA ASP A 84 -10.42 -0.28 -6.22
C ASP A 84 -10.81 -0.38 -7.70
N SER A 85 -11.03 0.75 -8.34
CA SER A 85 -11.41 0.78 -9.76
C SER A 85 -10.25 0.48 -10.70
N SER A 86 -8.99 0.72 -10.28
CA SER A 86 -7.80 0.38 -11.08
C SER A 86 -7.65 -1.13 -11.25
N ASP A 87 -7.97 -1.89 -10.22
CA ASP A 87 -7.85 -3.35 -10.19
C ASP A 87 -9.19 -4.07 -10.38
N ASN A 88 -10.23 -3.32 -10.78
CA ASN A 88 -11.58 -3.85 -10.96
C ASN A 88 -12.16 -4.53 -9.69
N ILE A 89 -11.74 -4.07 -8.52
CA ILE A 89 -12.22 -4.57 -7.22
C ILE A 89 -13.43 -3.75 -6.78
N LYS A 90 -14.58 -4.41 -6.64
CA LYS A 90 -15.82 -3.77 -6.20
C LYS A 90 -15.95 -3.83 -4.67
N GLY A 91 -16.05 -2.68 -4.01
CA GLY A 91 -16.31 -2.56 -2.57
C GLY A 91 -17.75 -2.84 -2.16
N ALA A 92 -18.11 -2.50 -0.93
CA ALA A 92 -19.48 -2.58 -0.42
C ALA A 92 -20.36 -1.46 -1.03
N ASP A 93 -21.59 -1.79 -1.40
CA ASP A 93 -22.51 -0.82 -1.96
C ASP A 93 -22.82 0.30 -0.94
N LYS A 94 -22.79 1.56 -1.38
CA LYS A 94 -23.01 2.76 -0.53
C LYS A 94 -21.94 3.02 0.53
N VAL A 95 -20.81 2.32 0.49
CA VAL A 95 -19.67 2.54 1.37
C VAL A 95 -18.58 3.29 0.59
N GLY A 96 -18.57 4.60 0.69
CA GLY A 96 -17.50 5.45 0.17
C GLY A 96 -16.44 5.74 1.24
N PRO A 97 -15.39 6.52 0.90
CA PRO A 97 -14.25 6.79 1.79
C PRO A 97 -14.62 7.25 3.20
N LYS A 98 -15.53 8.21 3.35
CA LYS A 98 -15.96 8.72 4.66
C LYS A 98 -16.68 7.66 5.50
N THR A 99 -17.48 6.80 4.87
CA THR A 99 -18.18 5.72 5.57
C THR A 99 -17.20 4.63 5.99
N ALA A 100 -16.27 4.25 5.11
CA ALA A 100 -15.24 3.26 5.41
C ALA A 100 -14.34 3.72 6.57
N SER A 101 -13.86 4.97 6.54
CA SER A 101 -13.07 5.56 7.62
C SER A 101 -13.84 5.56 8.96
N SER A 102 -15.12 5.94 8.96
CA SER A 102 -15.95 5.91 10.16
C SER A 102 -16.14 4.50 10.72
N LEU A 103 -16.37 3.51 9.84
CA LEU A 103 -16.49 2.11 10.27
C LEU A 103 -15.17 1.58 10.84
N LEU A 104 -14.04 1.90 10.20
CA LEU A 104 -12.72 1.48 10.70
C LEU A 104 -12.36 2.17 12.02
N SER A 105 -12.74 3.41 12.22
CA SER A 105 -12.58 4.11 13.50
C SER A 105 -13.41 3.48 14.62
N GLU A 106 -14.62 2.97 14.31
CA GLU A 106 -15.53 2.38 15.29
C GLU A 106 -15.19 0.91 15.60
N PHE A 107 -14.84 0.12 14.58
CA PHE A 107 -14.67 -1.33 14.70
C PHE A 107 -13.21 -1.81 14.58
N GLY A 108 -12.30 -0.95 14.17
CA GLY A 108 -10.87 -1.22 14.07
C GLY A 108 -10.42 -1.83 12.73
N ASN A 109 -11.04 -2.92 12.26
CA ASN A 109 -10.69 -3.62 11.03
C ASN A 109 -11.90 -4.22 10.31
N LEU A 110 -11.71 -4.70 9.08
CA LEU A 110 -12.75 -5.27 8.23
C LEU A 110 -13.47 -6.45 8.88
N GLU A 111 -12.75 -7.39 9.48
CA GLU A 111 -13.35 -8.57 10.06
C GLU A 111 -14.26 -8.21 11.24
N ASN A 112 -13.84 -7.28 12.09
CA ASN A 112 -14.67 -6.76 13.17
C ASN A 112 -15.91 -6.03 12.65
N ILE A 113 -15.79 -5.27 11.55
CA ILE A 113 -16.95 -4.63 10.89
C ILE A 113 -17.96 -5.69 10.44
N ILE A 114 -17.49 -6.78 9.83
CA ILE A 114 -18.34 -7.85 9.33
C ILE A 114 -19.00 -8.60 10.51
N LEU A 115 -18.23 -8.98 11.53
CA LEU A 115 -18.73 -9.72 12.68
C LEU A 115 -19.73 -8.91 13.52
N ASN A 116 -19.56 -7.59 13.58
CA ASN A 116 -20.42 -6.70 14.35
C ASN A 116 -21.38 -5.88 13.44
N ALA A 117 -21.64 -6.35 12.23
CA ALA A 117 -22.43 -5.59 11.25
C ALA A 117 -23.83 -5.18 11.78
N GLU A 118 -24.44 -5.99 12.63
CA GLU A 118 -25.73 -5.68 13.26
C GLU A 118 -25.71 -4.44 14.16
N ALA A 119 -24.54 -4.05 14.69
CA ALA A 119 -24.36 -2.82 15.45
C ALA A 119 -24.31 -1.55 14.58
N ILE A 120 -24.16 -1.68 13.27
CA ILE A 120 -24.12 -0.54 12.35
C ILE A 120 -25.47 0.16 12.32
N LYS A 121 -25.48 1.42 12.76
CA LYS A 121 -26.71 2.21 12.95
C LYS A 121 -27.51 2.43 11.66
N LYS A 122 -26.81 2.61 10.52
CA LYS A 122 -27.45 2.91 9.24
C LYS A 122 -27.87 1.62 8.51
N PRO A 123 -29.18 1.31 8.40
CA PRO A 123 -29.65 0.03 7.86
C PRO A 123 -29.09 -0.30 6.48
N SER A 124 -29.03 0.69 5.57
CA SER A 124 -28.56 0.46 4.21
C SER A 124 -27.04 0.13 4.12
N ILE A 125 -26.25 0.55 5.10
CA ILE A 125 -24.81 0.19 5.20
C ILE A 125 -24.69 -1.20 5.83
N ARG A 126 -25.42 -1.45 6.94
CA ARG A 126 -25.49 -2.76 7.60
C ARG A 126 -25.82 -3.87 6.62
N GLU A 127 -26.92 -3.73 5.88
CA GLU A 127 -27.36 -4.70 4.87
C GLU A 127 -26.31 -4.89 3.76
N SER A 128 -25.63 -3.80 3.37
CA SER A 128 -24.58 -3.87 2.37
C SER A 128 -23.37 -4.67 2.88
N ILE A 129 -22.91 -4.42 4.10
CA ILE A 129 -21.80 -5.17 4.70
C ILE A 129 -22.15 -6.66 4.82
N ILE A 130 -23.32 -6.98 5.38
CA ILE A 130 -23.78 -8.37 5.56
C ILE A 130 -23.83 -9.10 4.21
N ARG A 131 -24.48 -8.50 3.21
CA ARG A 131 -24.64 -9.11 1.88
C ARG A 131 -23.33 -9.35 1.16
N ASN A 132 -22.33 -8.47 1.37
CA ASN A 132 -21.06 -8.49 0.66
C ASN A 132 -19.91 -9.08 1.48
N ALA A 133 -20.15 -9.65 2.65
CA ALA A 133 -19.11 -10.08 3.59
C ALA A 133 -18.03 -10.97 2.95
N ASP A 134 -18.41 -12.00 2.20
CA ASP A 134 -17.46 -12.90 1.56
C ASP A 134 -16.65 -12.22 0.46
N ARG A 135 -17.29 -11.33 -0.31
CA ARG A 135 -16.57 -10.52 -1.31
C ARG A 135 -15.56 -9.58 -0.66
N LEU A 136 -15.93 -8.95 0.45
CA LEU A 136 -15.03 -8.06 1.18
C LEU A 136 -13.81 -8.80 1.76
N ARG A 137 -14.00 -10.02 2.28
CA ARG A 137 -12.90 -10.90 2.70
C ARG A 137 -12.00 -11.30 1.54
N THR A 138 -12.60 -11.58 0.37
CA THR A 138 -11.83 -11.86 -0.86
C THR A 138 -11.04 -10.64 -1.32
N ASN A 139 -11.67 -9.46 -1.32
CA ASN A 139 -10.98 -8.20 -1.63
C ASN A 139 -9.76 -8.00 -0.72
N TYR A 140 -9.92 -8.19 0.59
CA TYR A 140 -8.83 -8.05 1.54
C TYR A 140 -7.64 -8.97 1.23
N LYS A 141 -7.92 -10.22 0.86
CA LYS A 141 -6.87 -11.17 0.47
C LYS A 141 -6.15 -10.79 -0.83
N LEU A 142 -6.86 -10.15 -1.76
CA LEU A 142 -6.28 -9.69 -3.02
C LEU A 142 -5.46 -8.40 -2.86
N ILE A 143 -5.86 -7.52 -1.95
CA ILE A 143 -5.26 -6.20 -1.76
C ILE A 143 -4.07 -6.26 -0.80
N LYS A 144 -4.13 -7.16 0.20
CA LYS A 144 -3.10 -7.24 1.21
C LYS A 144 -1.80 -7.79 0.63
N LEU A 145 -0.72 -7.01 0.76
CA LEU A 145 0.61 -7.41 0.31
C LEU A 145 1.21 -8.49 1.24
N GLU A 146 1.83 -9.48 0.63
CA GLU A 146 2.55 -10.57 1.31
C GLU A 146 4.00 -10.16 1.57
N GLY A 147 4.36 -9.93 2.82
CA GLY A 147 5.73 -9.50 3.20
C GLY A 147 6.70 -10.62 3.56
N THR A 148 6.33 -11.89 3.35
CA THR A 148 7.08 -13.07 3.80
C THR A 148 7.85 -13.80 2.71
N VAL A 149 7.96 -13.20 1.53
CA VAL A 149 8.68 -13.78 0.39
C VAL A 149 10.20 -13.67 0.56
N PRO A 150 10.99 -14.65 0.04
CA PRO A 150 12.45 -14.56 0.04
C PRO A 150 12.93 -13.33 -0.74
N LEU A 151 13.77 -12.51 -0.12
CA LEU A 151 14.28 -11.28 -0.75
C LEU A 151 15.44 -11.60 -1.70
N PRO A 152 15.50 -10.94 -2.88
CA PRO A 152 16.53 -11.22 -3.89
C PRO A 152 17.93 -10.73 -3.48
N PHE A 153 18.02 -9.73 -2.59
CA PHE A 153 19.28 -9.16 -2.11
C PHE A 153 19.21 -8.89 -0.61
N THR A 154 20.33 -9.11 0.07
CA THR A 154 20.54 -8.66 1.46
C THR A 154 20.95 -7.19 1.48
N MET A 155 20.81 -6.50 2.61
CA MET A 155 21.28 -5.12 2.78
C MET A 155 22.76 -4.93 2.48
N LYS A 156 23.60 -5.97 2.71
CA LYS A 156 25.04 -5.91 2.42
C LYS A 156 25.34 -5.85 0.92
N GLU A 157 24.42 -6.30 0.08
CA GLU A 157 24.54 -6.31 -1.38
C GLU A 157 23.95 -5.07 -2.04
N LEU A 158 23.23 -4.24 -1.28
CA LEU A 158 22.52 -3.04 -1.76
C LEU A 158 23.29 -1.71 -1.66
N PRO A 159 24.54 -1.61 -1.11
CA PRO A 159 25.22 -0.32 -1.06
C PRO A 159 25.27 0.32 -2.43
N TYR A 160 24.84 1.55 -2.51
CA TYR A 160 24.94 2.37 -3.73
C TYR A 160 26.11 3.35 -3.60
N THR A 161 27.06 3.23 -4.51
CA THR A 161 28.13 4.22 -4.69
C THR A 161 27.86 4.99 -5.96
N TYR A 162 27.79 6.30 -5.83
CA TYR A 162 27.66 7.18 -6.99
C TYR A 162 29.04 7.37 -7.64
N ASP A 163 29.23 6.81 -8.82
CA ASP A 163 30.51 6.83 -9.56
C ASP A 163 30.69 8.11 -10.38
N GLY A 164 29.86 9.14 -10.14
CA GLY A 164 29.94 10.42 -10.85
C GLY A 164 29.37 10.39 -12.28
N ILE A 165 28.73 9.31 -12.70
CA ILE A 165 28.15 9.19 -14.07
C ILE A 165 26.96 10.13 -14.20
N THR A 166 27.05 11.05 -15.15
CA THR A 166 25.95 11.99 -15.44
C THR A 166 24.87 11.35 -16.31
N THR A 167 23.65 11.89 -16.26
CA THR A 167 22.55 11.48 -17.16
C THR A 167 22.97 11.53 -18.63
N ASN A 168 23.75 12.54 -19.03
CA ASN A 168 24.27 12.69 -20.40
C ASN A 168 25.18 11.52 -20.80
N GLU A 169 26.04 11.04 -19.92
CA GLU A 169 26.92 9.89 -20.20
C GLU A 169 26.11 8.60 -20.34
N VAL A 170 25.09 8.41 -19.51
CA VAL A 170 24.17 7.27 -19.63
C VAL A 170 23.44 7.33 -20.97
N LEU A 171 22.82 8.46 -21.31
CA LEU A 171 22.10 8.64 -22.58
C LEU A 171 22.99 8.40 -23.81
N LYS A 172 24.23 8.92 -23.80
CA LYS A 172 25.20 8.63 -24.85
C LYS A 172 25.56 7.15 -24.93
N GLY A 173 25.73 6.47 -23.78
CA GLY A 173 26.06 5.05 -23.72
C GLY A 173 24.99 4.15 -24.33
N ILE A 174 23.72 4.55 -24.28
CA ILE A 174 22.58 3.83 -24.88
C ILE A 174 22.17 4.38 -26.26
N GLY A 175 22.99 5.26 -26.86
CA GLY A 175 22.79 5.76 -28.23
C GLY A 175 21.73 6.85 -28.37
N VAL A 176 21.27 7.47 -27.29
CA VAL A 176 20.37 8.62 -27.32
C VAL A 176 21.22 9.90 -27.48
N LYS A 177 20.94 10.70 -28.54
CA LYS A 177 21.61 11.97 -28.82
C LYS A 177 20.85 13.15 -28.22
#